data_8db7aedf2c8f640c0df128c35625a5a3
#
_entry.id   8db7aedf2c8f640c0df128c35625a5a3
#
_cell.length_a   1.000
_cell.length_b   1.000
_cell.length_c   1.000
_cell.angle_alpha   90.00
_cell.angle_beta   90.00
_cell.angle_gamma   90.00
#
_symmetry.space_group_name_H-M   'P 1'
#
loop_
_entity.id
_entity.type
_entity.pdbx_description
1 polymer ?
#
loop_
_entity_poly.entity_id
_entity_poly.type
_entity_poly.pdbx_seq_one_letter_code
_entity_poly.pdbx_strand_id
1 'polypeptide(L)'
;LKRHRKISAVISFSLFVSFLLLFFVSLSSSIIKSIYFLSIHGASDDYKNGPLTSVAIKVTFGMWGYCTLSELGQTKCSSPHLGYDISDAFIREIGSPGVLHAALKALSAVIILHVICCALTFFAFLSSIFVHIHALAVCACIISIVDAIFTTVICAIDIAIAAVVKSKGPSLSKNLFVGGFGPAVEMTIVATVLQWSSVILLCMVICSCLHLG
;
A
#
# COMPACT_ATOMS: atom_id res chain seq x y z
N LEU A 1 15.85 -34.81 0.65
CA LEU A 1 16.76 -33.64 0.59
C LEU A 1 16.45 -32.69 -0.59
N LYS A 2 16.35 -33.20 -1.85
CA LYS A 2 16.08 -32.32 -3.05
C LYS A 2 14.71 -31.60 -3.00
N ARG A 3 13.67 -32.26 -2.44
CA ARG A 3 12.31 -31.70 -2.34
C ARG A 3 12.25 -30.54 -1.31
N HIS A 4 12.86 -30.71 -0.14
CA HIS A 4 12.94 -29.66 0.88
C HIS A 4 13.68 -28.42 0.39
N ARG A 5 14.77 -28.60 -0.34
CA ARG A 5 15.53 -27.48 -0.92
C ARG A 5 14.72 -26.68 -1.96
N LYS A 6 13.86 -27.35 -2.76
CA LYS A 6 12.96 -26.64 -3.70
C LYS A 6 11.89 -25.84 -2.96
N ILE A 7 11.28 -26.40 -1.92
CA ILE A 7 10.24 -25.71 -1.12
C ILE A 7 10.86 -24.48 -0.42
N SER A 8 12.02 -24.63 0.20
CA SER A 8 12.75 -23.52 0.82
C SER A 8 13.04 -22.39 -0.19
N ALA A 9 13.47 -22.72 -1.40
CA ALA A 9 13.72 -21.74 -2.45
C ALA A 9 12.44 -20.99 -2.87
N VAL A 10 11.30 -21.69 -2.96
CA VAL A 10 10.00 -21.08 -3.26
C VAL A 10 9.57 -20.12 -2.14
N ILE A 11 9.73 -20.51 -0.87
CA ILE A 11 9.41 -19.66 0.28
C ILE A 11 10.23 -18.39 0.25
N SER A 12 11.56 -18.50 0.13
CA SER A 12 12.46 -17.34 0.09
C SER A 12 12.18 -16.45 -1.11
N PHE A 13 11.87 -17.02 -2.27
CA PHE A 13 11.50 -16.25 -3.46
C PHE A 13 10.17 -15.50 -3.27
N SER A 14 9.15 -16.16 -2.71
CA SER A 14 7.85 -15.51 -2.46
C SER A 14 7.98 -14.36 -1.46
N LEU A 15 8.73 -14.54 -0.37
CA LEU A 15 8.99 -13.47 0.61
C LEU A 15 9.82 -12.33 0.01
N PHE A 16 10.79 -12.66 -0.86
CA PHE A 16 11.56 -11.64 -1.56
C PHE A 16 10.70 -10.79 -2.50
N VAL A 17 9.83 -11.43 -3.29
CA VAL A 17 8.90 -10.71 -4.18
C VAL A 17 7.92 -9.86 -3.36
N SER A 18 7.38 -10.40 -2.26
CA SER A 18 6.51 -9.65 -1.37
C SER A 18 7.22 -8.42 -0.77
N PHE A 19 8.47 -8.60 -0.32
CA PHE A 19 9.31 -7.49 0.15
C PHE A 19 9.49 -6.41 -0.92
N LEU A 20 9.84 -6.80 -2.16
CA LEU A 20 10.00 -5.83 -3.24
C LEU A 20 8.71 -5.06 -3.54
N LEU A 21 7.55 -5.73 -3.54
CA LEU A 21 6.26 -5.07 -3.76
C LEU A 21 5.97 -4.04 -2.65
N LEU A 22 6.12 -4.41 -1.38
CA LEU A 22 5.93 -3.50 -0.25
C LEU A 22 6.96 -2.37 -0.24
N PHE A 23 8.20 -2.66 -0.63
CA PHE A 23 9.25 -1.65 -0.76
C PHE A 23 8.91 -0.60 -1.83
N PHE A 24 8.46 -1.03 -3.01
CA PHE A 24 8.01 -0.10 -4.05
C PHE A 24 6.78 0.70 -3.63
N VAL A 25 5.83 0.07 -2.94
CA VAL A 25 4.69 0.77 -2.34
C VAL A 25 5.17 1.82 -1.33
N SER A 26 6.17 1.50 -0.50
CA SER A 26 6.77 2.43 0.47
C SER A 26 7.49 3.62 -0.20
N LEU A 27 7.92 3.49 -1.45
CA LEU A 27 8.54 4.56 -2.24
C LEU A 27 7.54 5.32 -3.12
N SER A 28 6.24 5.05 -2.98
CA SER A 28 5.20 5.58 -3.86
C SER A 28 5.08 7.11 -3.84
N SER A 29 4.70 7.68 -4.98
CA SER A 29 4.37 9.08 -5.27
C SER A 29 5.55 10.07 -5.27
N SER A 30 6.33 10.22 -4.20
CA SER A 30 7.42 11.22 -4.18
C SER A 30 8.65 10.78 -4.97
N ILE A 31 8.95 9.47 -4.98
CA ILE A 31 10.10 8.90 -5.69
C ILE A 31 9.62 8.25 -6.99
N ILE A 32 8.56 7.45 -6.94
CA ILE A 32 7.98 6.76 -8.09
C ILE A 32 6.58 7.30 -8.36
N LYS A 33 6.48 8.28 -9.26
CA LYS A 33 5.22 8.97 -9.61
C LYS A 33 4.14 8.05 -10.19
N SER A 34 4.53 6.91 -10.76
CA SER A 34 3.61 5.93 -11.35
C SER A 34 2.90 5.07 -10.30
N ILE A 35 3.43 4.98 -9.07
CA ILE A 35 2.85 4.21 -7.98
C ILE A 35 2.15 5.17 -7.03
N TYR A 36 0.82 5.05 -6.94
CA TYR A 36 -0.04 5.87 -6.08
C TYR A 36 -1.15 5.00 -5.50
N PHE A 37 -1.72 5.39 -4.36
CA PHE A 37 -2.84 4.70 -3.73
C PHE A 37 -4.17 5.10 -4.32
N LEU A 38 -4.32 6.40 -4.56
CA LEU A 38 -5.57 7.01 -4.98
C LEU A 38 -5.30 8.04 -6.06
N SER A 39 -6.20 8.11 -7.06
CA SER A 39 -6.24 9.21 -8.03
C SER A 39 -7.62 9.85 -8.02
N ILE A 40 -7.64 11.17 -8.09
CA ILE A 40 -8.86 11.97 -8.23
C ILE A 40 -8.76 12.73 -9.56
N HIS A 41 -9.79 12.63 -10.38
CA HIS A 41 -9.89 13.31 -11.68
C HIS A 41 -11.11 14.22 -11.71
N GLY A 42 -11.05 15.33 -12.42
CA GLY A 42 -12.22 16.13 -12.76
C GLY A 42 -13.19 15.34 -13.66
N ALA A 43 -14.47 15.35 -13.34
CA ALA A 43 -15.48 14.46 -13.93
C ALA A 43 -16.26 15.07 -15.12
N SER A 44 -16.23 16.38 -15.34
CA SER A 44 -17.07 17.06 -16.35
C SER A 44 -16.39 18.22 -17.05
N ASP A 45 -16.92 18.56 -18.26
CA ASP A 45 -16.49 19.74 -19.02
C ASP A 45 -16.79 21.05 -18.29
N ASP A 46 -17.78 21.08 -17.38
CA ASP A 46 -18.05 22.23 -16.50
C ASP A 46 -16.88 22.55 -15.55
N TYR A 47 -16.04 21.56 -15.22
CA TYR A 47 -14.82 21.78 -14.47
C TYR A 47 -13.82 22.70 -15.22
N LYS A 48 -13.83 22.67 -16.55
CA LYS A 48 -12.95 23.50 -17.39
C LYS A 48 -13.27 24.98 -17.35
N ASN A 49 -14.49 25.35 -16.97
CA ASN A 49 -14.98 26.73 -16.98
C ASN A 49 -15.14 27.37 -15.59
N GLY A 50 -14.79 26.65 -14.51
CA GLY A 50 -14.86 27.14 -13.13
C GLY A 50 -13.58 27.88 -12.69
N PRO A 51 -13.62 28.62 -11.58
CA PRO A 51 -12.45 29.38 -11.06
C PRO A 51 -11.27 28.51 -10.63
N LEU A 52 -11.44 27.20 -10.52
CA LEU A 52 -10.40 26.20 -10.21
C LEU A 52 -9.73 25.61 -11.47
N THR A 53 -10.14 26.03 -12.67
CA THR A 53 -9.67 25.48 -13.95
C THR A 53 -8.19 25.64 -14.23
N SER A 54 -7.50 26.49 -13.49
CA SER A 54 -6.05 26.69 -13.66
C SER A 54 -5.18 25.73 -12.84
N VAL A 55 -5.75 24.80 -12.04
CA VAL A 55 -4.97 24.20 -10.96
C VAL A 55 -4.62 22.72 -11.16
N ALA A 56 -5.55 21.82 -11.45
CA ALA A 56 -5.19 20.41 -11.66
C ALA A 56 -6.31 19.56 -12.27
N ILE A 57 -6.01 18.76 -13.31
CA ILE A 57 -6.94 17.79 -13.90
C ILE A 57 -6.92 16.49 -13.12
N LYS A 58 -5.76 16.13 -12.56
CA LYS A 58 -5.55 14.87 -11.84
C LYS A 58 -4.69 15.11 -10.61
N VAL A 59 -5.17 14.62 -9.48
CA VAL A 59 -4.42 14.56 -8.22
C VAL A 59 -4.18 13.10 -7.87
N THR A 60 -2.92 12.74 -7.62
CA THR A 60 -2.53 11.39 -7.19
C THR A 60 -1.94 11.44 -5.79
N PHE A 61 -2.43 10.56 -4.94
CA PHE A 61 -1.98 10.45 -3.55
C PHE A 61 -1.09 9.23 -3.37
N GLY A 62 0.10 9.44 -2.83
CA GLY A 62 1.05 8.38 -2.51
C GLY A 62 1.41 8.36 -1.04
N MET A 63 2.46 7.63 -0.67
CA MET A 63 2.84 7.44 0.72
C MET A 63 3.43 8.71 1.35
N TRP A 64 4.23 9.48 0.61
CA TRP A 64 4.99 10.63 1.12
C TRP A 64 4.43 11.99 0.70
N GLY A 65 3.26 12.01 0.07
CA GLY A 65 2.64 13.23 -0.40
C GLY A 65 1.72 13.04 -1.60
N TYR A 66 1.39 14.13 -2.26
CA TYR A 66 0.52 14.12 -3.43
C TYR A 66 1.19 14.80 -4.62
N CYS A 67 0.78 14.41 -5.83
CA CYS A 67 1.19 15.04 -7.07
C CYS A 67 -0.03 15.53 -7.83
N THR A 68 0.04 16.76 -8.35
CA THR A 68 -0.98 17.36 -9.19
C THR A 68 -0.50 17.42 -10.64
N LEU A 69 -1.36 17.04 -11.57
CA LEU A 69 -1.14 17.16 -13.00
C LEU A 69 -2.02 18.27 -13.55
N SER A 70 -1.42 19.29 -14.18
CA SER A 70 -2.15 20.38 -14.82
C SER A 70 -2.50 20.05 -16.28
N GLU A 71 -3.41 20.84 -16.91
CA GLU A 71 -3.77 20.73 -18.33
C GLU A 71 -2.56 20.84 -19.28
N LEU A 72 -1.55 21.59 -18.89
CA LEU A 72 -0.31 21.76 -19.64
C LEU A 72 0.65 20.58 -19.53
N GLY A 73 0.24 19.46 -18.89
CA GLY A 73 1.08 18.28 -18.70
C GLY A 73 2.17 18.44 -17.61
N GLN A 74 2.18 19.57 -16.89
CA GLN A 74 3.14 19.79 -15.82
C GLN A 74 2.71 19.03 -14.56
N THR A 75 3.61 18.22 -14.01
CA THR A 75 3.41 17.53 -12.76
C THR A 75 4.13 18.26 -11.64
N LYS A 76 3.38 18.76 -10.65
CA LYS A 76 3.91 19.35 -9.43
C LYS A 76 3.63 18.44 -8.25
N CYS A 77 4.67 18.02 -7.55
CA CYS A 77 4.54 17.17 -6.34
C CYS A 77 4.82 18.00 -5.09
N SER A 78 4.15 17.64 -3.98
CA SER A 78 4.50 18.17 -2.67
C SER A 78 5.89 17.70 -2.24
N SER A 79 6.55 18.44 -1.35
CA SER A 79 7.76 17.96 -0.69
C SER A 79 7.43 16.69 0.11
N PRO A 80 8.33 15.67 0.11
CA PRO A 80 8.10 14.45 0.87
C PRO A 80 8.08 14.75 2.38
N HIS A 81 6.97 14.43 3.04
CA HIS A 81 6.81 14.52 4.49
C HIS A 81 5.83 13.46 4.99
N LEU A 82 5.95 13.09 6.24
CA LEU A 82 5.02 12.16 6.88
C LEU A 82 3.71 12.89 7.20
N GLY A 83 2.61 12.40 6.63
CA GLY A 83 1.29 13.00 6.77
C GLY A 83 0.93 13.94 5.61
N TYR A 84 -0.36 14.25 5.51
CA TYR A 84 -0.87 15.16 4.47
C TYR A 84 -1.14 16.52 5.08
N ASP A 85 -0.33 17.51 4.72
CA ASP A 85 -0.60 18.92 5.01
C ASP A 85 -1.45 19.48 3.86
N ILE A 86 -2.76 19.33 4.00
CA ILE A 86 -3.71 19.84 3.02
C ILE A 86 -4.14 21.22 3.46
N SER A 87 -4.01 22.21 2.56
CA SER A 87 -4.38 23.60 2.84
C SER A 87 -5.85 23.70 3.30
N ASP A 88 -6.10 24.53 4.31
CA ASP A 88 -7.45 24.80 4.85
C ASP A 88 -8.46 25.23 3.78
N ALA A 89 -7.98 25.82 2.69
CA ALA A 89 -8.79 26.20 1.54
C ALA A 89 -9.43 24.97 0.86
N PHE A 90 -8.67 23.89 0.67
CA PHE A 90 -9.15 22.65 0.05
C PHE A 90 -10.10 21.88 1.00
N ILE A 91 -9.85 21.94 2.31
CA ILE A 91 -10.70 21.33 3.34
C ILE A 91 -12.09 21.96 3.37
N ARG A 92 -12.17 23.30 3.23
CA ARG A 92 -13.43 24.04 3.22
C ARG A 92 -14.29 23.76 1.98
N GLU A 93 -13.68 23.49 0.86
CA GLU A 93 -14.37 23.28 -0.41
C GLU A 93 -15.03 21.88 -0.50
N ILE A 94 -14.50 20.87 0.21
CA ILE A 94 -15.07 19.51 0.27
C ILE A 94 -16.31 19.42 1.19
N GLY A 95 -16.59 20.44 2.01
CA GLY A 95 -17.84 20.56 2.77
C GLY A 95 -18.01 19.58 3.97
N SER A 96 -17.02 18.75 4.29
CA SER A 96 -17.08 17.78 5.41
C SER A 96 -15.73 17.67 6.14
N PRO A 97 -15.34 18.69 6.92
CA PRO A 97 -14.01 18.75 7.55
C PRO A 97 -13.70 17.57 8.49
N GLY A 98 -14.70 17.06 9.21
CA GLY A 98 -14.50 15.95 10.17
C GLY A 98 -14.16 14.62 9.51
N VAL A 99 -14.83 14.26 8.41
CA VAL A 99 -14.60 13.00 7.69
C VAL A 99 -13.23 13.04 7.00
N LEU A 100 -12.87 14.18 6.42
CA LEU A 100 -11.58 14.35 5.77
C LEU A 100 -10.43 14.26 6.77
N HIS A 101 -10.55 14.90 7.94
CA HIS A 101 -9.53 14.85 8.98
C HIS A 101 -9.33 13.42 9.52
N ALA A 102 -10.42 12.65 9.70
CA ALA A 102 -10.35 11.25 10.10
C ALA A 102 -9.67 10.39 9.03
N ALA A 103 -9.97 10.61 7.75
CA ALA A 103 -9.34 9.89 6.64
C ALA A 103 -7.85 10.19 6.53
N LEU A 104 -7.44 11.46 6.70
CA LEU A 104 -6.02 11.86 6.69
C LEU A 104 -5.23 11.25 7.86
N LYS A 105 -5.84 11.20 9.05
CA LYS A 105 -5.24 10.55 10.20
C LYS A 105 -5.09 9.05 9.99
N ALA A 106 -6.10 8.39 9.43
CA ALA A 106 -6.03 6.96 9.08
C ALA A 106 -4.96 6.69 8.02
N LEU A 107 -4.87 7.51 6.97
CA LEU A 107 -3.82 7.43 5.96
C LEU A 107 -2.42 7.55 6.56
N SER A 108 -2.19 8.49 7.48
CA SER A 108 -0.89 8.65 8.14
C SER A 108 -0.51 7.41 8.96
N ALA A 109 -1.45 6.78 9.66
CA ALA A 109 -1.21 5.53 10.39
C ALA A 109 -0.89 4.36 9.46
N VAL A 110 -1.58 4.25 8.33
CA VAL A 110 -1.34 3.22 7.30
C VAL A 110 0.06 3.36 6.71
N ILE A 111 0.52 4.58 6.46
CA ILE A 111 1.88 4.86 5.96
C ILE A 111 2.95 4.27 6.89
N ILE A 112 2.86 4.57 8.17
CA ILE A 112 3.82 4.06 9.16
C ILE A 112 3.79 2.52 9.19
N LEU A 113 2.59 1.95 9.15
CA LEU A 113 2.41 0.50 9.20
C LEU A 113 2.97 -0.21 7.96
N HIS A 114 2.89 0.39 6.76
CA HIS A 114 3.53 -0.14 5.54
C HIS A 114 5.05 -0.25 5.68
N VAL A 115 5.70 0.77 6.26
CA VAL A 115 7.15 0.75 6.49
C VAL A 115 7.53 -0.36 7.48
N ILE A 116 6.73 -0.54 8.54
CA ILE A 116 6.94 -1.61 9.52
C ILE A 116 6.80 -2.98 8.86
N CYS A 117 5.74 -3.21 8.06
CA CYS A 117 5.56 -4.47 7.34
C CYS A 117 6.67 -4.73 6.33
N CYS A 118 7.12 -3.71 5.60
CA CYS A 118 8.27 -3.84 4.70
C CYS A 118 9.52 -4.35 5.45
N ALA A 119 9.79 -3.80 6.64
CA ALA A 119 10.91 -4.24 7.48
C ALA A 119 10.71 -5.67 8.00
N LEU A 120 9.51 -6.02 8.48
CA LEU A 120 9.19 -7.38 8.95
C LEU A 120 9.33 -8.40 7.83
N THR A 121 8.80 -8.12 6.63
CA THR A 121 8.96 -9.00 5.45
C THR A 121 10.42 -9.19 5.09
N PHE A 122 11.24 -8.14 5.19
CA PHE A 122 12.69 -8.25 4.97
C PHE A 122 13.36 -9.20 5.96
N PHE A 123 13.06 -9.08 7.26
CA PHE A 123 13.59 -9.98 8.28
C PHE A 123 13.08 -11.41 8.11
N ALA A 124 11.81 -11.60 7.75
CA ALA A 124 11.27 -12.91 7.41
C ALA A 124 12.00 -13.53 6.21
N PHE A 125 12.26 -12.75 5.17
CA PHE A 125 13.04 -13.18 4.01
C PHE A 125 14.45 -13.61 4.42
N LEU A 126 15.20 -12.78 5.17
CA LEU A 126 16.55 -13.14 5.63
C LEU A 126 16.56 -14.43 6.45
N SER A 127 15.60 -14.57 7.39
CA SER A 127 15.47 -15.79 8.20
C SER A 127 15.12 -17.01 7.35
N SER A 128 14.35 -16.84 6.27
CA SER A 128 13.95 -17.94 5.37
C SER A 128 15.10 -18.51 4.55
N ILE A 129 16.17 -17.77 4.34
CA ILE A 129 17.36 -18.28 3.65
C ILE A 129 18.01 -19.42 4.46
N PHE A 130 17.91 -19.35 5.79
CA PHE A 130 18.49 -20.30 6.72
C PHE A 130 17.46 -21.30 7.29
N VAL A 131 16.39 -21.57 6.56
CA VAL A 131 15.30 -22.51 6.98
C VAL A 131 15.79 -23.92 7.32
N HIS A 132 16.99 -24.31 6.87
CA HIS A 132 17.60 -25.59 7.25
C HIS A 132 17.98 -25.67 8.75
N ILE A 133 18.08 -24.54 9.44
CA ILE A 133 18.27 -24.45 10.88
C ILE A 133 16.88 -24.33 11.52
N HIS A 134 16.45 -25.35 12.27
CA HIS A 134 15.10 -25.46 12.82
C HIS A 134 14.69 -24.21 13.62
N ALA A 135 15.58 -23.67 14.45
CA ALA A 135 15.31 -22.45 15.23
C ALA A 135 15.01 -21.23 14.34
N LEU A 136 15.76 -21.08 13.23
CA LEU A 136 15.54 -19.98 12.28
C LEU A 136 14.28 -20.18 11.45
N ALA A 137 13.93 -21.45 11.14
CA ALA A 137 12.66 -21.75 10.46
C ALA A 137 11.44 -21.38 11.33
N VAL A 138 11.48 -21.69 12.63
CA VAL A 138 10.42 -21.31 13.58
C VAL A 138 10.36 -19.79 13.73
N CYS A 139 11.50 -19.12 13.86
CA CYS A 139 11.57 -17.65 13.93
C CYS A 139 10.98 -17.01 12.66
N ALA A 140 11.38 -17.48 11.47
CA ALA A 140 10.84 -17.01 10.20
C ALA A 140 9.32 -17.19 10.10
N CYS A 141 8.81 -18.32 10.60
CA CYS A 141 7.37 -18.61 10.62
C CYS A 141 6.62 -17.62 11.51
N ILE A 142 7.10 -17.37 12.73
CA ILE A 142 6.47 -16.44 13.67
C ILE A 142 6.47 -15.03 13.10
N ILE A 143 7.60 -14.54 12.59
CA ILE A 143 7.70 -13.21 11.98
C ILE A 143 6.76 -13.12 10.78
N SER A 144 6.72 -14.15 9.91
CA SER A 144 5.85 -14.14 8.72
C SER A 144 4.37 -14.17 9.09
N ILE A 145 3.94 -14.84 10.17
CA ILE A 145 2.55 -14.84 10.63
C ILE A 145 2.16 -13.41 11.10
N VAL A 146 2.99 -12.79 11.94
CA VAL A 146 2.75 -11.44 12.45
C VAL A 146 2.68 -10.44 11.30
N ASP A 147 3.62 -10.54 10.37
CA ASP A 147 3.68 -9.68 9.17
C ASP A 147 2.46 -9.88 8.26
N ALA A 148 2.04 -11.13 8.00
CA ALA A 148 0.85 -11.43 7.21
C ALA A 148 -0.43 -10.87 7.83
N ILE A 149 -0.56 -10.89 9.16
CA ILE A 149 -1.70 -10.29 9.87
C ILE A 149 -1.70 -8.76 9.67
N PHE A 150 -0.58 -8.09 9.91
CA PHE A 150 -0.48 -6.64 9.73
C PHE A 150 -0.72 -6.22 8.27
N THR A 151 -0.13 -6.93 7.32
CA THR A 151 -0.33 -6.63 5.89
C THR A 151 -1.78 -6.86 5.47
N THR A 152 -2.47 -7.86 6.04
CA THR A 152 -3.91 -8.05 5.80
C THR A 152 -4.74 -6.89 6.32
N VAL A 153 -4.42 -6.36 7.51
CA VAL A 153 -5.10 -5.18 8.08
C VAL A 153 -4.88 -3.96 7.20
N ILE A 154 -3.64 -3.71 6.76
CA ILE A 154 -3.31 -2.61 5.85
C ILE A 154 -4.08 -2.77 4.54
N CYS A 155 -4.04 -3.94 3.93
CA CYS A 155 -4.74 -4.23 2.68
C CYS A 155 -6.25 -3.97 2.80
N ALA A 156 -6.86 -4.36 3.92
CA ALA A 156 -8.28 -4.10 4.18
C ALA A 156 -8.57 -2.58 4.30
N ILE A 157 -7.70 -1.82 4.97
CA ILE A 157 -7.84 -0.37 5.11
C ILE A 157 -7.66 0.32 3.75
N ASP A 158 -6.65 -0.06 2.97
CA ASP A 158 -6.39 0.48 1.63
C ASP A 158 -7.59 0.28 0.70
N ILE A 159 -8.15 -0.94 0.69
CA ILE A 159 -9.36 -1.26 -0.09
C ILE A 159 -10.55 -0.46 0.40
N ALA A 160 -10.75 -0.33 1.72
CA ALA A 160 -11.85 0.42 2.30
C ALA A 160 -11.79 1.90 1.93
N ILE A 161 -10.62 2.53 2.06
CA ILE A 161 -10.40 3.94 1.69
C ILE A 161 -10.70 4.14 0.19
N ALA A 162 -10.14 3.29 -0.66
CA ALA A 162 -10.33 3.39 -2.10
C ALA A 162 -11.79 3.14 -2.50
N ALA A 163 -12.49 2.19 -1.86
CA ALA A 163 -13.91 1.94 -2.08
C ALA A 163 -14.80 3.13 -1.65
N VAL A 164 -14.50 3.74 -0.50
CA VAL A 164 -15.22 4.93 -0.03
C VAL A 164 -15.04 6.09 -0.98
N VAL A 165 -13.81 6.36 -1.43
CA VAL A 165 -13.54 7.44 -2.38
C VAL A 165 -14.22 7.19 -3.73
N LYS A 166 -14.22 5.96 -4.21
CA LYS A 166 -14.91 5.60 -5.47
C LYS A 166 -16.43 5.74 -5.36
N SER A 167 -17.03 5.31 -4.24
CA SER A 167 -18.50 5.28 -4.08
C SER A 167 -19.07 6.60 -3.62
N LYS A 168 -18.39 7.33 -2.74
CA LYS A 168 -18.86 8.59 -2.12
C LYS A 168 -18.23 9.82 -2.74
N GLY A 169 -17.09 9.70 -3.42
CA GLY A 169 -16.38 10.82 -4.05
C GLY A 169 -17.29 11.66 -4.96
N PRO A 170 -18.03 11.08 -5.91
CA PRO A 170 -18.94 11.82 -6.77
C PRO A 170 -20.05 12.55 -6.00
N SER A 171 -20.66 11.91 -5.00
CA SER A 171 -21.74 12.53 -4.22
C SER A 171 -21.25 13.65 -3.30
N LEU A 172 -20.05 13.51 -2.72
CA LEU A 172 -19.44 14.52 -1.85
C LEU A 172 -18.95 15.75 -2.64
N SER A 173 -18.53 15.54 -3.87
CA SER A 173 -18.02 16.59 -4.77
C SER A 173 -19.06 17.11 -5.77
N LYS A 174 -20.36 16.85 -5.57
CA LYS A 174 -21.43 17.22 -6.52
C LYS A 174 -21.15 16.74 -7.95
N ASN A 175 -20.57 15.54 -8.09
CA ASN A 175 -20.13 14.94 -9.36
C ASN A 175 -18.97 15.67 -10.07
N LEU A 176 -18.26 16.56 -9.38
CA LEU A 176 -17.10 17.27 -9.96
C LEU A 176 -15.85 16.41 -10.03
N PHE A 177 -15.73 15.39 -9.17
CA PHE A 177 -14.54 14.53 -9.07
C PHE A 177 -14.88 13.05 -9.08
N VAL A 178 -14.07 12.27 -9.78
CA VAL A 178 -14.14 10.80 -9.79
C VAL A 178 -12.84 10.25 -9.22
N GLY A 179 -12.97 9.40 -8.19
CA GLY A 179 -11.86 8.70 -7.57
C GLY A 179 -11.58 7.34 -8.23
N GLY A 180 -10.31 6.98 -8.39
CA GLY A 180 -9.84 5.70 -8.90
C GLY A 180 -8.81 5.03 -8.00
N PHE A 181 -8.77 3.68 -8.06
CA PHE A 181 -7.75 2.88 -7.39
C PHE A 181 -6.38 3.10 -8.04
N GLY A 182 -5.34 3.16 -7.24
CA GLY A 182 -3.96 3.18 -7.71
C GLY A 182 -3.30 1.79 -7.71
N PRO A 183 -2.22 1.62 -8.48
CA PRO A 183 -1.48 0.36 -8.55
C PRO A 183 -0.87 -0.07 -7.21
N ALA A 184 -0.65 0.85 -6.26
CA ALA A 184 -0.16 0.52 -4.92
C ALA A 184 -1.09 -0.46 -4.19
N VAL A 185 -2.41 -0.29 -4.29
CA VAL A 185 -3.39 -1.18 -3.66
C VAL A 185 -3.30 -2.59 -4.23
N GLU A 186 -3.18 -2.72 -5.57
CA GLU A 186 -3.02 -4.03 -6.22
C GLU A 186 -1.72 -4.72 -5.79
N MET A 187 -0.62 -3.97 -5.70
CA MET A 187 0.66 -4.48 -5.22
C MET A 187 0.57 -4.98 -3.78
N THR A 188 -0.14 -4.27 -2.90
CA THR A 188 -0.36 -4.69 -1.50
C THR A 188 -1.20 -5.98 -1.44
N ILE A 189 -2.23 -6.12 -2.28
CA ILE A 189 -3.03 -7.36 -2.36
C ILE A 189 -2.14 -8.55 -2.76
N VAL A 190 -1.36 -8.40 -3.82
CA VAL A 190 -0.44 -9.48 -4.28
C VAL A 190 0.58 -9.83 -3.20
N ALA A 191 1.17 -8.83 -2.54
CA ALA A 191 2.11 -9.05 -1.45
C ALA A 191 1.47 -9.84 -0.30
N THR A 192 0.24 -9.51 0.09
CA THR A 192 -0.51 -10.21 1.13
C THR A 192 -0.74 -11.69 0.78
N VAL A 193 -1.14 -11.98 -0.47
CA VAL A 193 -1.33 -13.37 -0.94
C VAL A 193 -0.02 -14.15 -0.90
N LEU A 194 1.09 -13.55 -1.34
CA LEU A 194 2.41 -14.17 -1.31
C LEU A 194 2.88 -14.44 0.12
N GLN A 195 2.61 -13.55 1.07
CA GLN A 195 2.93 -13.74 2.48
C GLN A 195 2.15 -14.90 3.09
N TRP A 196 0.84 -14.98 2.90
CA TRP A 196 0.04 -16.11 3.39
C TRP A 196 0.46 -17.45 2.77
N SER A 197 0.79 -17.48 1.47
CA SER A 197 1.32 -18.67 0.83
C SER A 197 2.66 -19.11 1.45
N SER A 198 3.53 -18.16 1.78
CA SER A 198 4.81 -18.43 2.45
C SER A 198 4.63 -18.94 3.87
N VAL A 199 3.66 -18.41 4.64
CA VAL A 199 3.31 -18.88 5.98
C VAL A 199 2.87 -20.36 5.92
N ILE A 200 1.95 -20.70 5.00
CA ILE A 200 1.48 -22.09 4.83
C ILE A 200 2.65 -23.02 4.51
N LEU A 201 3.52 -22.63 3.58
CA LEU A 201 4.68 -23.43 3.20
C LEU A 201 5.68 -23.60 4.37
N LEU A 202 5.93 -22.54 5.14
CA LEU A 202 6.79 -22.58 6.32
C LEU A 202 6.22 -23.54 7.39
N CYS A 203 4.92 -23.44 7.67
CA CYS A 203 4.25 -24.34 8.60
C CYS A 203 4.38 -25.82 8.16
N MET A 204 4.19 -26.09 6.85
CA MET A 204 4.36 -27.45 6.31
C MET A 204 5.80 -27.96 6.49
N VAL A 205 6.81 -27.11 6.26
CA VAL A 205 8.22 -27.49 6.43
C VAL A 205 8.51 -27.79 7.90
N ILE A 206 8.05 -26.97 8.84
CA ILE A 206 8.27 -27.16 10.28
C ILE A 206 7.58 -28.44 10.77
N CYS A 207 6.31 -28.67 10.39
CA CYS A 207 5.57 -29.89 10.76
C CYS A 207 6.21 -31.13 10.17
N SER A 208 6.73 -31.09 8.94
CA SER A 208 7.43 -32.23 8.33
C SER A 208 8.74 -32.56 9.05
N CYS A 209 9.46 -31.56 9.55
CA CYS A 209 10.68 -31.76 10.34
C CYS A 209 10.37 -32.36 11.72
N LEU A 210 9.25 -32.04 12.35
CA LEU A 210 8.79 -32.59 13.62
C LEU A 210 8.36 -34.05 13.49
N HIS A 211 7.89 -34.49 12.33
CA HIS A 211 7.43 -35.86 12.11
C HIS A 211 8.57 -36.87 11.74
N LEU A 212 9.75 -36.36 11.41
CA LEU A 212 10.92 -37.12 10.97
C LEU A 212 12.00 -37.22 12.05
N GLY A 213 11.82 -36.67 13.21
CA GLY A 213 12.67 -36.80 14.40
C GLY A 213 12.00 -37.63 15.47
#